data_0042d8f2fc3762e218488435563c7fb6
#
_entry.id   0042d8f2fc3762e218488435563c7fb6
#
_cell.length_a   1.000
_cell.length_b   1.000
_cell.length_c   1.000
_cell.angle_alpha   90.00
_cell.angle_beta   90.00
_cell.angle_gamma   90.00
#
_symmetry.space_group_name_H-M   'P 1'
#
loop_
_entity.id
_entity.type
_entity.pdbx_description
1 polymer ?
#
loop_
_entity_poly.entity_id
_entity_poly.type
_entity_poly.pdbx_seq_one_letter_code
_entity_poly.pdbx_strand_id
1 'polypeptide(L)'
;RDRVLSPAPLTRLGDSRKLCVTTDKFIGIVLHCMGKLFGTNGVRGVFSEDFTLEFVHDLVLAISTYFKHGTILVGYDGRDSSNVISKVVCSTLNSAGLDCHLAGLIPTPCLEFATKTLGYNGGIMITASHNPPEYNGIKPVASDGVEISREDENVVEEIFFKKNWKQNSSTWGSTKNDDRAVQTYLDGIKSQIDISKIKSKNL
;
A
#
# COMPACT_ATOMS: atom_id res chain seq x y z
N ARG A 1 -29.12 65.12 4.33
CA ARG A 1 -29.95 64.33 3.34
C ARG A 1 -29.46 62.89 3.37
N ASP A 2 -30.06 62.19 4.27
CA ASP A 2 -29.75 60.79 4.53
C ASP A 2 -30.43 59.92 3.46
N ARG A 3 -29.64 59.06 2.79
CA ARG A 3 -30.18 57.97 2.00
C ARG A 3 -30.05 56.70 2.80
N VAL A 4 -31.18 56.27 3.34
CA VAL A 4 -31.36 54.93 3.89
C VAL A 4 -31.29 53.91 2.74
N LEU A 5 -30.31 53.03 2.78
CA LEU A 5 -30.20 51.89 1.86
C LEU A 5 -31.07 50.75 2.41
N SER A 6 -32.08 50.39 1.65
CA SER A 6 -32.95 49.25 1.87
C SER A 6 -32.17 47.93 1.78
N PRO A 7 -32.42 46.92 2.63
CA PRO A 7 -31.79 45.62 2.52
C PRO A 7 -32.29 44.85 1.28
N ALA A 8 -31.37 44.31 0.52
CA ALA A 8 -31.66 43.42 -0.61
C ALA A 8 -32.35 42.12 -0.15
N PRO A 9 -33.26 41.56 -0.95
CA PRO A 9 -33.97 40.34 -0.58
C PRO A 9 -33.06 39.12 -0.57
N LEU A 10 -33.23 38.30 0.45
CA LEU A 10 -32.63 36.94 0.58
C LEU A 10 -33.06 36.11 -0.64
N THR A 11 -32.13 35.90 -1.56
CA THR A 11 -32.28 34.94 -2.64
C THR A 11 -32.26 33.52 -2.07
N ARG A 12 -33.28 32.80 -2.44
CA ARG A 12 -33.55 31.39 -2.10
C ARG A 12 -32.32 30.50 -2.21
N LEU A 13 -32.22 29.61 -1.24
CA LEU A 13 -31.37 28.42 -1.29
C LEU A 13 -31.40 27.78 -2.69
N GLY A 14 -30.28 27.90 -3.40
CA GLY A 14 -30.06 27.27 -4.69
C GLY A 14 -29.96 25.79 -4.51
N ASP A 15 -30.78 25.12 -5.27
CA ASP A 15 -30.72 23.81 -5.84
C ASP A 15 -29.72 22.82 -5.21
N SER A 16 -30.26 21.97 -4.36
CA SER A 16 -29.60 20.78 -3.74
C SER A 16 -29.03 19.75 -4.74
N ARG A 17 -29.08 20.04 -6.06
CA ARG A 17 -28.56 19.19 -7.12
C ARG A 17 -27.09 19.43 -7.47
N LYS A 18 -26.45 20.50 -6.98
CA LYS A 18 -25.02 20.77 -7.21
C LYS A 18 -24.08 20.21 -6.15
N LEU A 19 -24.61 19.75 -5.01
CA LEU A 19 -23.80 19.08 -3.99
C LEU A 19 -23.62 17.57 -4.25
N CYS A 20 -24.38 17.03 -5.21
CA CYS A 20 -24.37 15.58 -5.50
C CYS A 20 -23.25 15.14 -6.47
N VAL A 21 -22.57 16.08 -7.16
CA VAL A 21 -21.58 15.73 -8.21
C VAL A 21 -20.18 15.48 -7.64
N THR A 22 -19.88 15.97 -6.43
CA THR A 22 -18.61 15.68 -5.74
C THR A 22 -18.69 14.46 -4.83
N THR A 23 -19.90 14.06 -4.43
CA THR A 23 -20.14 12.83 -3.65
C THR A 23 -20.21 11.61 -4.54
N ASP A 24 -20.59 11.72 -5.81
CA ASP A 24 -20.77 10.56 -6.70
C ASP A 24 -19.43 9.90 -7.10
N LYS A 25 -18.33 10.64 -7.19
CA LYS A 25 -17.00 10.04 -7.38
C LYS A 25 -16.54 9.32 -6.11
N PHE A 26 -16.82 9.86 -4.94
CA PHE A 26 -16.54 9.20 -3.65
C PHE A 26 -17.51 8.03 -3.41
N ILE A 27 -18.76 8.15 -3.81
CA ILE A 27 -19.77 7.09 -3.77
C ILE A 27 -19.47 6.00 -4.81
N GLY A 28 -18.88 6.33 -5.96
CA GLY A 28 -18.41 5.35 -6.96
C GLY A 28 -17.31 4.44 -6.38
N ILE A 29 -16.38 5.00 -5.62
CA ILE A 29 -15.38 4.22 -4.87
C ILE A 29 -16.04 3.40 -3.76
N VAL A 30 -17.02 3.96 -3.04
CA VAL A 30 -17.75 3.30 -1.94
C VAL A 30 -18.75 2.26 -2.46
N LEU A 31 -19.37 2.45 -3.63
CA LEU A 31 -20.32 1.49 -4.23
C LEU A 31 -19.65 0.36 -5.00
N HIS A 32 -18.41 0.53 -5.45
CA HIS A 32 -17.59 -0.61 -5.89
C HIS A 32 -17.12 -1.45 -4.69
N CYS A 33 -17.23 -0.92 -3.49
CA CYS A 33 -16.78 -1.48 -2.21
C CYS A 33 -17.88 -1.84 -1.23
N MET A 34 -19.06 -2.22 -1.67
CA MET A 34 -19.91 -3.00 -0.77
C MET A 34 -19.38 -4.44 -0.70
N GLY A 35 -18.14 -4.59 -0.16
CA GLY A 35 -17.66 -5.91 0.20
C GLY A 35 -16.18 -6.09 0.41
N LYS A 36 -15.26 -5.65 -0.43
CA LYS A 36 -13.86 -6.00 -0.25
C LYS A 36 -12.90 -4.98 -0.86
N LEU A 37 -12.02 -4.47 -0.01
CA LEU A 37 -10.85 -3.68 -0.41
C LEU A 37 -9.80 -4.61 -1.06
N PHE A 38 -9.55 -5.76 -0.42
CA PHE A 38 -8.64 -6.78 -0.92
C PHE A 38 -9.31 -7.64 -1.99
N GLY A 39 -8.68 -7.72 -3.17
CA GLY A 39 -9.03 -8.65 -4.22
C GLY A 39 -8.55 -10.08 -3.96
N THR A 40 -8.21 -10.81 -5.01
CA THR A 40 -7.60 -12.15 -4.87
C THR A 40 -6.21 -12.07 -4.23
N ASN A 41 -5.42 -11.04 -4.59
CA ASN A 41 -4.06 -10.82 -4.11
C ASN A 41 -3.79 -9.33 -3.94
N GLY A 42 -3.95 -8.81 -2.72
CA GLY A 42 -3.72 -7.42 -2.39
C GLY A 42 -4.79 -6.45 -2.89
N VAL A 43 -4.53 -5.17 -2.69
CA VAL A 43 -5.39 -4.06 -3.12
C VAL A 43 -4.81 -3.45 -4.39
N ARG A 44 -5.61 -3.29 -5.44
CA ARG A 44 -5.16 -2.79 -6.75
C ARG A 44 -6.15 -1.79 -7.32
N GLY A 45 -5.65 -0.85 -8.13
CA GLY A 45 -6.47 0.11 -8.86
C GLY A 45 -5.67 0.85 -9.93
N VAL A 46 -6.35 1.69 -10.69
CA VAL A 46 -5.73 2.57 -11.70
C VAL A 46 -5.07 3.73 -10.99
N PHE A 47 -3.76 3.89 -11.19
CA PHE A 47 -3.01 4.94 -10.52
C PHE A 47 -3.48 6.33 -10.95
N SER A 48 -3.62 7.23 -9.99
CA SER A 48 -4.17 8.58 -10.12
C SER A 48 -5.69 8.66 -10.39
N GLU A 49 -6.39 7.53 -10.43
CA GLU A 49 -7.86 7.51 -10.50
C GLU A 49 -8.45 7.02 -9.17
N ASP A 50 -8.54 5.71 -8.99
CA ASP A 50 -9.02 5.07 -7.75
C ASP A 50 -7.89 4.63 -6.81
N PHE A 51 -6.66 4.51 -7.31
CA PHE A 51 -5.45 4.20 -6.55
C PHE A 51 -4.56 5.44 -6.42
N THR A 52 -5.00 6.42 -5.64
CA THR A 52 -4.30 7.69 -5.42
C THR A 52 -3.25 7.58 -4.32
N LEU A 53 -2.32 8.56 -4.24
CA LEU A 53 -1.33 8.60 -3.14
C LEU A 53 -1.98 8.79 -1.77
N GLU A 54 -3.11 9.48 -1.69
CA GLU A 54 -3.91 9.63 -0.47
C GLU A 54 -4.52 8.29 -0.05
N PHE A 55 -5.10 7.56 -1.02
CA PHE A 55 -5.61 6.22 -0.78
C PHE A 55 -4.50 5.27 -0.28
N VAL A 56 -3.31 5.31 -0.91
CA VAL A 56 -2.14 4.52 -0.49
C VAL A 56 -1.74 4.87 0.95
N HIS A 57 -1.70 6.16 1.29
CA HIS A 57 -1.40 6.62 2.65
C HIS A 57 -2.37 6.01 3.66
N ASP A 58 -3.68 6.15 3.46
CA ASP A 58 -4.70 5.63 4.37
C ASP A 58 -4.64 4.10 4.49
N LEU A 59 -4.45 3.39 3.37
CA LEU A 59 -4.28 1.95 3.35
C LEU A 59 -3.04 1.51 4.15
N VAL A 60 -1.91 2.19 3.97
CA VAL A 60 -0.66 1.85 4.68
C VAL A 60 -0.77 2.18 6.17
N LEU A 61 -1.50 3.21 6.58
CA LEU A 61 -1.82 3.44 8.01
C LEU A 61 -2.61 2.28 8.62
N ALA A 62 -3.59 1.75 7.87
CA ALA A 62 -4.35 0.57 8.33
C ALA A 62 -3.45 -0.67 8.44
N ILE A 63 -2.61 -0.93 7.43
CA ILE A 63 -1.63 -2.02 7.44
C ILE A 63 -0.62 -1.85 8.58
N SER A 64 -0.12 -0.62 8.83
CA SER A 64 0.80 -0.32 9.93
C SER A 64 0.17 -0.63 11.28
N THR A 65 -1.10 -0.30 11.42
CA THR A 65 -1.88 -0.58 12.65
C THR A 65 -2.04 -2.09 12.88
N TYR A 66 -2.21 -2.86 11.80
CA TYR A 66 -2.24 -4.32 11.86
C TYR A 66 -0.87 -4.91 12.27
N PHE A 67 0.24 -4.45 11.69
CA PHE A 67 1.59 -4.91 12.06
C PHE A 67 2.02 -4.48 13.47
N LYS A 68 1.49 -3.40 14.01
CA LYS A 68 1.68 -2.88 15.37
C LYS A 68 3.05 -2.27 15.64
N HIS A 69 4.14 -2.94 15.31
CA HIS A 69 5.52 -2.54 15.58
C HIS A 69 6.51 -3.31 14.70
N GLY A 70 7.75 -2.86 14.69
CA GLY A 70 8.88 -3.56 14.08
C GLY A 70 9.35 -2.98 12.76
N THR A 71 10.08 -3.78 12.01
CA THR A 71 10.68 -3.39 10.73
C THR A 71 9.95 -4.08 9.58
N ILE A 72 9.53 -3.29 8.59
CA ILE A 72 8.81 -3.75 7.40
C ILE A 72 9.73 -3.67 6.18
N LEU A 73 9.86 -4.78 5.45
CA LEU A 73 10.56 -4.81 4.17
C LEU A 73 9.65 -4.29 3.07
N VAL A 74 10.10 -3.29 2.30
CA VAL A 74 9.33 -2.71 1.19
C VAL A 74 10.05 -2.97 -0.12
N GLY A 75 9.35 -3.55 -1.09
CA GLY A 75 9.83 -3.74 -2.45
C GLY A 75 8.79 -3.28 -3.47
N TYR A 76 9.22 -3.07 -4.71
CA TYR A 76 8.32 -2.65 -5.77
C TYR A 76 8.72 -3.24 -7.13
N ASP A 77 7.75 -3.31 -8.05
CA ASP A 77 7.96 -3.74 -9.43
C ASP A 77 8.40 -2.59 -10.35
N GLY A 78 8.62 -2.89 -11.64
CA GLY A 78 9.13 -1.95 -12.63
C GLY A 78 8.11 -0.96 -13.21
N ARG A 79 6.93 -0.78 -12.60
CA ARG A 79 5.94 0.20 -13.06
C ARG A 79 6.39 1.63 -12.77
N ASP A 80 6.09 2.56 -13.65
CA ASP A 80 6.50 3.97 -13.52
C ASP A 80 6.02 4.61 -12.20
N SER A 81 4.81 4.24 -11.75
CA SER A 81 4.23 4.73 -10.48
C SER A 81 4.83 4.09 -9.23
N SER A 82 5.48 2.93 -9.33
CA SER A 82 5.92 2.15 -8.16
C SER A 82 6.94 2.89 -7.29
N ASN A 83 7.87 3.63 -7.92
CA ASN A 83 8.87 4.40 -7.17
C ASN A 83 8.25 5.55 -6.36
N VAL A 84 7.27 6.28 -6.92
CA VAL A 84 6.60 7.36 -6.17
C VAL A 84 5.73 6.80 -5.06
N ILE A 85 5.03 5.69 -5.30
CA ILE A 85 4.24 5.00 -4.29
C ILE A 85 5.12 4.51 -3.14
N SER A 86 6.31 3.96 -3.42
CA SER A 86 7.22 3.46 -2.38
C SER A 86 7.64 4.55 -1.38
N LYS A 87 7.79 5.79 -1.84
CA LYS A 87 8.10 6.93 -0.96
C LYS A 87 6.96 7.23 0.00
N VAL A 88 5.72 7.17 -0.47
CA VAL A 88 4.53 7.34 0.37
C VAL A 88 4.43 6.19 1.37
N VAL A 89 4.61 4.95 0.93
CA VAL A 89 4.60 3.75 1.79
C VAL A 89 5.62 3.89 2.92
N CYS A 90 6.90 4.17 2.58
CA CYS A 90 7.96 4.32 3.59
C CYS A 90 7.68 5.46 4.56
N SER A 91 7.27 6.64 4.06
CA SER A 91 6.96 7.80 4.91
C SER A 91 5.79 7.51 5.85
N THR A 92 4.78 6.81 5.36
CA THR A 92 3.59 6.45 6.16
C THR A 92 3.93 5.43 7.23
N LEU A 93 4.73 4.39 6.92
CA LEU A 93 5.24 3.44 7.91
C LEU A 93 6.01 4.16 9.02
N ASN A 94 6.91 5.09 8.64
CA ASN A 94 7.67 5.86 9.61
C ASN A 94 6.77 6.75 10.47
N SER A 95 5.74 7.38 9.91
CA SER A 95 4.79 8.19 10.67
C SER A 95 3.97 7.37 11.67
N ALA A 96 3.75 6.10 11.38
CA ALA A 96 3.11 5.14 12.28
C ALA A 96 4.06 4.53 13.34
N GLY A 97 5.36 4.88 13.30
CA GLY A 97 6.37 4.39 14.24
C GLY A 97 7.02 3.06 13.86
N LEU A 98 6.87 2.61 12.61
CA LEU A 98 7.53 1.41 12.10
C LEU A 98 8.78 1.78 11.30
N ASP A 99 9.84 0.99 11.46
CA ASP A 99 11.00 1.09 10.57
C ASP A 99 10.69 0.49 9.20
N CYS A 100 11.24 1.11 8.16
CA CYS A 100 11.10 0.68 6.78
C CYS A 100 12.47 0.31 6.21
N HIS A 101 12.64 -0.92 5.73
CA HIS A 101 13.79 -1.30 4.93
C HIS A 101 13.38 -1.40 3.46
N LEU A 102 13.95 -0.54 2.63
CA LEU A 102 13.61 -0.45 1.21
C LEU A 102 14.54 -1.34 0.39
N ALA A 103 14.02 -2.46 -0.10
CA ALA A 103 14.74 -3.39 -0.98
C ALA A 103 14.81 -2.91 -2.44
N GLY A 104 13.99 -1.91 -2.79
CA GLY A 104 13.98 -1.36 -4.15
C GLY A 104 13.21 -2.20 -5.16
N LEU A 105 13.69 -2.20 -6.40
CA LEU A 105 13.09 -2.95 -7.52
C LEU A 105 13.42 -4.43 -7.39
N ILE A 106 12.47 -5.23 -6.95
CA ILE A 106 12.62 -6.68 -6.76
C ILE A 106 11.32 -7.43 -7.16
N PRO A 107 11.39 -8.70 -7.54
CA PRO A 107 10.19 -9.50 -7.77
C PRO A 107 9.52 -9.92 -6.45
N THR A 108 8.21 -10.12 -6.50
CA THR A 108 7.40 -10.52 -5.32
C THR A 108 7.98 -11.70 -4.55
N PRO A 109 8.36 -12.83 -5.18
CA PRO A 109 8.91 -13.95 -4.42
C PRO A 109 10.25 -13.63 -3.75
N CYS A 110 11.00 -12.65 -4.25
CA CYS A 110 12.21 -12.17 -3.58
C CYS A 110 11.85 -11.44 -2.26
N LEU A 111 10.85 -10.57 -2.27
CA LEU A 111 10.38 -9.90 -1.07
C LEU A 111 9.84 -10.91 -0.04
N GLU A 112 8.99 -11.84 -0.47
CA GLU A 112 8.39 -12.88 0.36
C GLU A 112 9.48 -13.71 1.05
N PHE A 113 10.43 -14.23 0.28
CA PHE A 113 11.54 -15.03 0.79
C PHE A 113 12.45 -14.24 1.74
N ALA A 114 12.79 -12.99 1.39
CA ALA A 114 13.64 -12.13 2.20
C ALA A 114 12.94 -11.70 3.50
N THR A 115 11.64 -11.44 3.47
CA THR A 115 10.84 -11.10 4.66
C THR A 115 11.02 -12.18 5.73
N LYS A 116 10.84 -13.43 5.37
CA LYS A 116 11.01 -14.58 6.27
C LYS A 116 12.48 -14.78 6.68
N THR A 117 13.36 -14.87 5.70
CA THR A 117 14.74 -15.32 5.92
C THR A 117 15.57 -14.30 6.69
N LEU A 118 15.32 -13.01 6.50
CA LEU A 118 16.02 -11.92 7.20
C LEU A 118 15.32 -11.49 8.49
N GLY A 119 14.17 -12.11 8.83
CA GLY A 119 13.49 -11.90 10.10
C GLY A 119 12.74 -10.56 10.22
N TYR A 120 12.16 -10.06 9.13
CA TYR A 120 11.30 -8.89 9.16
C TYR A 120 9.96 -9.17 9.84
N ASN A 121 9.36 -8.15 10.45
CA ASN A 121 8.04 -8.26 11.07
C ASN A 121 6.91 -8.38 10.04
N GLY A 122 7.19 -8.02 8.79
CA GLY A 122 6.32 -8.15 7.63
C GLY A 122 6.95 -7.55 6.39
N GLY A 123 6.23 -7.62 5.29
CA GLY A 123 6.63 -7.03 4.02
C GLY A 123 5.49 -6.28 3.35
N ILE A 124 5.83 -5.35 2.47
CA ILE A 124 4.89 -4.70 1.56
C ILE A 124 5.47 -4.75 0.15
N MET A 125 4.78 -5.43 -0.74
CA MET A 125 5.09 -5.41 -2.18
C MET A 125 4.19 -4.43 -2.92
N ILE A 126 4.80 -3.52 -3.67
CA ILE A 126 4.11 -2.54 -4.51
C ILE A 126 4.09 -3.10 -5.93
N THR A 127 2.93 -3.58 -6.35
CA THR A 127 2.74 -4.25 -7.65
C THR A 127 1.27 -4.44 -7.97
N ALA A 128 0.93 -4.42 -9.24
CA ALA A 128 -0.36 -4.91 -9.73
C ALA A 128 -0.20 -6.21 -10.54
N SER A 129 0.92 -6.94 -10.36
CA SER A 129 1.17 -8.23 -11.02
C SER A 129 1.06 -8.13 -12.55
N HIS A 130 0.07 -8.82 -13.15
CA HIS A 130 -0.18 -8.88 -14.60
C HIS A 130 -1.20 -7.86 -15.12
N ASN A 131 -1.70 -6.96 -14.27
CA ASN A 131 -2.58 -5.88 -14.73
C ASN A 131 -1.84 -4.94 -15.69
N PRO A 132 -2.56 -4.20 -16.56
CA PRO A 132 -2.00 -3.17 -17.43
C PRO A 132 -1.10 -2.16 -16.70
N PRO A 133 -0.21 -1.44 -17.41
CA PRO A 133 0.80 -0.58 -16.78
C PRO A 133 0.25 0.59 -15.96
N GLU A 134 -0.96 1.07 -16.26
CA GLU A 134 -1.66 2.11 -15.52
C GLU A 134 -2.14 1.68 -14.12
N TYR A 135 -2.23 0.36 -13.87
CA TYR A 135 -2.56 -0.17 -12.55
C TYR A 135 -1.36 -0.18 -11.62
N ASN A 136 -1.61 -0.05 -10.32
CA ASN A 136 -0.67 -0.42 -9.28
C ASN A 136 -1.41 -1.03 -8.09
N GLY A 137 -0.69 -1.45 -7.05
CA GLY A 137 -1.31 -2.09 -5.90
C GLY A 137 -0.36 -2.23 -4.71
N ILE A 138 -0.95 -2.59 -3.58
CA ILE A 138 -0.27 -2.89 -2.31
C ILE A 138 -0.61 -4.32 -1.89
N LYS A 139 0.44 -5.10 -1.62
CA LYS A 139 0.34 -6.49 -1.19
C LYS A 139 1.10 -6.66 0.13
N PRO A 140 0.40 -6.74 1.26
CA PRO A 140 1.03 -7.03 2.54
C PRO A 140 1.45 -8.50 2.63
N VAL A 141 2.60 -8.72 3.25
CA VAL A 141 3.22 -10.04 3.48
C VAL A 141 3.47 -10.20 4.97
N ALA A 142 3.09 -11.33 5.54
CA ALA A 142 3.32 -11.63 6.95
C ALA A 142 4.79 -12.00 7.22
N SER A 143 5.18 -12.07 8.49
CA SER A 143 6.58 -12.35 8.88
C SER A 143 7.10 -13.72 8.47
N ASP A 144 6.21 -14.65 8.15
CA ASP A 144 6.56 -15.97 7.62
C ASP A 144 6.84 -15.98 6.10
N GLY A 145 6.73 -14.82 5.43
CA GLY A 145 6.94 -14.64 4.00
C GLY A 145 5.73 -15.01 3.14
N VAL A 146 4.58 -15.24 3.73
CA VAL A 146 3.32 -15.50 3.02
C VAL A 146 2.47 -14.23 3.00
N GLU A 147 1.64 -14.07 1.97
CA GLU A 147 0.61 -13.02 1.98
C GLU A 147 -0.25 -13.11 3.25
N ILE A 148 -0.68 -11.98 3.78
CA ILE A 148 -1.56 -11.99 4.96
C ILE A 148 -2.82 -12.80 4.68
N SER A 149 -3.32 -13.48 5.69
CA SER A 149 -4.50 -14.34 5.57
C SER A 149 -5.78 -13.53 5.26
N ARG A 150 -6.83 -14.22 4.79
CA ARG A 150 -8.12 -13.55 4.55
C ARG A 150 -8.70 -12.95 5.84
N GLU A 151 -8.47 -13.59 6.97
CA GLU A 151 -8.86 -13.09 8.28
C GLU A 151 -8.12 -11.80 8.61
N ASP A 152 -6.82 -11.73 8.32
CA ASP A 152 -6.00 -10.54 8.53
C ASP A 152 -6.36 -9.42 7.55
N GLU A 153 -6.66 -9.74 6.29
CA GLU A 153 -7.18 -8.77 5.32
C GLU A 153 -8.46 -8.11 5.84
N ASN A 154 -9.40 -8.88 6.41
CA ASN A 154 -10.62 -8.34 6.99
C ASN A 154 -10.33 -7.40 8.18
N VAL A 155 -9.30 -7.70 8.98
CA VAL A 155 -8.87 -6.80 10.06
C VAL A 155 -8.33 -5.47 9.49
N VAL A 156 -7.50 -5.53 8.45
CA VAL A 156 -6.99 -4.32 7.78
C VAL A 156 -8.14 -3.51 7.15
N GLU A 157 -9.10 -4.17 6.50
CA GLU A 157 -10.29 -3.52 5.93
C GLU A 157 -11.12 -2.81 7.00
N GLU A 158 -11.35 -3.47 8.13
CA GLU A 158 -12.10 -2.87 9.25
C GLU A 158 -11.41 -1.61 9.77
N ILE A 159 -10.08 -1.65 9.96
CA ILE A 159 -9.28 -0.49 10.37
C ILE A 159 -9.38 0.62 9.32
N PHE A 160 -9.26 0.27 8.04
CA PHE A 160 -9.31 1.22 6.93
C PHE A 160 -10.66 1.95 6.85
N PHE A 161 -11.77 1.22 6.81
CA PHE A 161 -13.09 1.81 6.68
C PHE A 161 -13.54 2.61 7.91
N LYS A 162 -13.14 2.17 9.11
CA LYS A 162 -13.42 2.89 10.35
C LYS A 162 -12.46 4.05 10.60
N LYS A 163 -11.39 4.20 9.78
CA LYS A 163 -10.29 5.15 9.99
C LYS A 163 -9.69 5.07 11.41
N ASN A 164 -9.66 3.87 11.98
CA ASN A 164 -9.22 3.62 13.34
C ASN A 164 -7.74 3.20 13.38
N TRP A 165 -6.89 3.96 12.70
CA TRP A 165 -5.44 3.77 12.76
C TRP A 165 -4.80 4.62 13.86
N LYS A 166 -3.74 4.09 14.45
CA LYS A 166 -2.93 4.83 15.41
C LYS A 166 -1.92 5.70 14.65
N GLN A 167 -2.05 7.01 14.78
CA GLN A 167 -0.93 7.90 14.51
C GLN A 167 -0.03 7.93 15.73
N ASN A 168 1.23 7.53 15.56
CA ASN A 168 2.19 7.59 16.67
C ASN A 168 2.70 9.04 16.80
N SER A 169 2.39 9.68 17.92
CA SER A 169 2.78 11.06 18.19
C SER A 169 4.12 11.20 18.92
N SER A 170 4.72 10.10 19.35
CA SER A 170 5.87 10.13 20.26
C SER A 170 7.17 9.55 19.70
N THR A 171 7.08 8.63 18.73
CA THR A 171 8.27 8.00 18.12
C THR A 171 8.04 7.81 16.62
N TRP A 172 9.03 8.19 15.84
CA TRP A 172 9.01 8.02 14.38
C TRP A 172 9.90 6.85 14.00
N GLY A 173 9.48 6.06 13.01
CA GLY A 173 10.35 5.08 12.39
C GLY A 173 11.38 5.73 11.46
N SER A 174 12.30 4.93 10.97
CA SER A 174 13.33 5.33 10.01
C SER A 174 13.26 4.51 8.73
N THR A 175 13.76 5.07 7.62
CA THR A 175 13.91 4.34 6.36
C THR A 175 15.39 4.09 6.08
N LYS A 176 15.72 2.84 5.73
CA LYS A 176 17.04 2.42 5.26
C LYS A 176 16.91 1.65 3.95
N ASN A 177 17.88 1.81 3.05
CA ASN A 177 18.00 0.90 1.92
C ASN A 177 18.54 -0.45 2.39
N ASP A 178 18.02 -1.53 1.83
CA ASP A 178 18.46 -2.89 2.14
C ASP A 178 18.61 -3.72 0.86
N ASP A 179 19.84 -3.89 0.44
CA ASP A 179 20.24 -4.63 -0.77
C ASP A 179 20.42 -6.15 -0.55
N ARG A 180 20.29 -6.63 0.68
CA ARG A 180 20.47 -8.05 1.03
C ARG A 180 19.39 -8.94 0.45
N ALA A 181 18.19 -8.42 0.20
CA ALA A 181 17.03 -9.19 -0.24
C ALA A 181 17.33 -10.02 -1.50
N VAL A 182 17.94 -9.41 -2.52
CA VAL A 182 18.27 -10.07 -3.79
C VAL A 182 19.28 -11.18 -3.58
N GLN A 183 20.37 -10.91 -2.85
CA GLN A 183 21.41 -11.93 -2.61
C GLN A 183 20.85 -13.10 -1.80
N THR A 184 20.07 -12.81 -0.75
CA THR A 184 19.40 -13.83 0.08
C THR A 184 18.51 -14.74 -0.76
N TYR A 185 17.73 -14.16 -1.67
CA TYR A 185 16.85 -14.90 -2.57
C TYR A 185 17.64 -15.77 -3.56
N LEU A 186 18.68 -15.22 -4.17
CA LEU A 186 19.55 -15.98 -5.09
C LEU A 186 20.24 -17.15 -4.41
N ASP A 187 20.71 -16.96 -3.19
CA ASP A 187 21.35 -18.03 -2.41
C ASP A 187 20.33 -19.10 -2.01
N GLY A 188 19.10 -18.67 -1.67
CA GLY A 188 17.99 -19.59 -1.44
C GLY A 188 17.67 -20.45 -2.67
N ILE A 189 17.58 -19.85 -3.86
CA ILE A 189 17.36 -20.59 -5.11
C ILE A 189 18.50 -21.56 -5.38
N LYS A 190 19.75 -21.09 -5.29
CA LYS A 190 20.94 -21.93 -5.53
C LYS A 190 21.00 -23.14 -4.61
N SER A 191 20.55 -23.00 -3.38
CA SER A 191 20.53 -24.12 -2.42
C SER A 191 19.56 -25.25 -2.80
N GLN A 192 18.55 -24.95 -3.65
CA GLN A 192 17.57 -25.94 -4.12
C GLN A 192 17.95 -26.56 -5.47
N ILE A 193 19.02 -26.10 -6.12
CA ILE A 193 19.41 -26.51 -7.47
C ILE A 193 20.73 -27.24 -7.43
N ASP A 194 20.77 -28.44 -8.04
CA ASP A 194 22.03 -29.15 -8.30
C ASP A 194 22.74 -28.53 -9.51
N ILE A 195 23.57 -27.53 -9.23
CA ILE A 195 24.31 -26.77 -10.24
C ILE A 195 25.24 -27.69 -11.05
N SER A 196 25.74 -28.81 -10.48
CA SER A 196 26.61 -29.75 -11.16
C SER A 196 25.88 -30.46 -12.31
N LYS A 197 24.63 -30.82 -12.10
CA LYS A 197 23.78 -31.43 -13.14
C LYS A 197 23.47 -30.46 -14.28
N ILE A 198 23.30 -29.17 -13.99
CA ILE A 198 23.04 -28.14 -15.02
C ILE A 198 24.31 -27.95 -15.87
N LYS A 199 25.46 -27.77 -15.23
CA LYS A 199 26.75 -27.61 -15.93
C LYS A 199 27.08 -28.80 -16.83
N SER A 200 26.73 -30.03 -16.42
CA SER A 200 26.99 -31.25 -17.21
C SER A 200 26.15 -31.33 -18.49
N LYS A 201 25.10 -30.55 -18.61
CA LYS A 201 24.17 -30.56 -19.76
C LYS A 201 24.53 -29.55 -20.86
N ASN A 202 25.59 -28.75 -20.70
CA ASN A 202 26.00 -27.71 -21.66
C ASN A 202 24.83 -26.81 -22.15
N LEU A 203 23.94 -26.43 -21.24
CA LEU A 203 22.81 -25.54 -21.49
C LEU A 203 23.25 -24.09 -21.30
#